data_677b7fd01138851d020bcf02356e4b2b
#
_entry.id   677b7fd01138851d020bcf02356e4b2b
#
_cell.length_a   1.000
_cell.length_b   1.000
_cell.length_c   1.000
_cell.angle_alpha   90.00
_cell.angle_beta   90.00
_cell.angle_gamma   90.00
#
_symmetry.space_group_name_H-M   'P 1'
#
loop_
_entity.id
_entity.type
_entity.pdbx_description
1 polymer ?
#
loop_
_entity_poly.entity_id
_entity_poly.type
_entity_poly.pdbx_seq_one_letter_code
_entity_poly.pdbx_strand_id
1 'polypeptide(L)'
;MHIILFLIFTAQIHQPAESKVSNQHMLEQINEIRTAGCTCGQQNMPAVPPLSWSRALEHSAKRHAKDMKRHNYFSHYSRDGKSVGDRLDDLGYNWRHIGENIASGQVNFQQVKEDWLSSQSHCEMIMNANMQEMGISQVGHFWVQHFGSLMEH
;
A
#
# COMPACT_ATOMS: atom_id res chain seq x y z
N MET A 1 -45.44 45.44 19.11
CA MET A 1 -45.16 44.07 18.60
C MET A 1 -43.70 44.04 18.16
N HIS A 2 -42.79 43.54 19.04
CA HIS A 2 -41.36 43.54 18.79
C HIS A 2 -40.99 42.16 18.21
N ILE A 3 -40.48 42.15 16.97
CA ILE A 3 -39.99 40.95 16.32
C ILE A 3 -38.53 40.80 16.70
N ILE A 4 -38.22 39.76 17.49
CA ILE A 4 -36.83 39.36 17.83
C ILE A 4 -36.32 38.47 16.72
N LEU A 5 -35.35 38.98 15.96
CA LEU A 5 -34.67 38.23 14.88
C LEU A 5 -33.57 37.40 15.55
N PHE A 6 -33.75 36.08 15.59
CA PHE A 6 -32.69 35.13 15.99
C PHE A 6 -31.73 34.89 14.83
N LEU A 7 -30.53 35.45 14.91
CA LEU A 7 -29.42 35.13 14.05
C LEU A 7 -28.84 33.76 14.45
N ILE A 8 -29.10 32.73 13.63
CA ILE A 8 -28.49 31.41 13.78
C ILE A 8 -27.08 31.48 13.20
N PHE A 9 -26.06 31.54 14.05
CA PHE A 9 -24.67 31.37 13.66
C PHE A 9 -24.44 29.87 13.42
N THR A 10 -24.39 29.44 12.17
CA THR A 10 -23.90 28.09 11.81
C THR A 10 -22.38 28.10 11.86
N ALA A 11 -21.82 27.50 12.91
CA ALA A 11 -20.39 27.23 12.97
C ALA A 11 -20.03 26.19 11.88
N GLN A 12 -19.36 26.64 10.83
CA GLN A 12 -18.74 25.74 9.87
C GLN A 12 -17.61 24.98 10.59
N ILE A 13 -17.84 23.70 10.84
CA ILE A 13 -16.80 22.80 11.33
C ILE A 13 -15.85 22.59 10.16
N HIS A 14 -14.70 23.28 10.22
CA HIS A 14 -13.61 23.06 9.28
C HIS A 14 -12.99 21.70 9.60
N GLN A 15 -13.36 20.65 8.85
CA GLN A 15 -12.65 19.38 8.91
C GLN A 15 -11.23 19.61 8.38
N PRO A 16 -10.18 19.29 9.16
CA PRO A 16 -8.82 19.36 8.64
C PRO A 16 -8.72 18.40 7.46
N ALA A 17 -8.16 18.89 6.35
CA ALA A 17 -7.84 18.05 5.20
C ALA A 17 -6.98 16.87 5.69
N GLU A 18 -7.42 15.63 5.46
CA GLU A 18 -6.66 14.42 5.78
C GLU A 18 -5.28 14.54 5.12
N SER A 19 -4.25 14.75 5.92
CA SER A 19 -2.88 14.82 5.41
C SER A 19 -2.52 13.44 4.85
N LYS A 20 -2.06 13.43 3.59
CA LYS A 20 -1.57 12.19 2.96
C LYS A 20 -0.52 11.54 3.86
N VAL A 21 -0.77 10.30 4.26
CA VAL A 21 0.16 9.51 5.08
C VAL A 21 1.52 9.43 4.38
N SER A 22 2.59 9.73 5.13
CA SER A 22 3.95 9.73 4.56
C SER A 22 4.44 8.32 4.27
N ASN A 23 5.35 8.19 3.30
CA ASN A 23 6.02 6.93 2.99
C ASN A 23 6.74 6.34 4.22
N GLN A 24 7.34 7.20 5.03
CA GLN A 24 8.01 6.81 6.27
C GLN A 24 7.02 6.17 7.26
N HIS A 25 5.86 6.76 7.46
CA HIS A 25 4.85 6.21 8.36
C HIS A 25 4.31 4.86 7.87
N MET A 26 4.07 4.71 6.54
CA MET A 26 3.65 3.42 5.98
C MET A 26 4.72 2.34 6.19
N LEU A 27 5.99 2.68 5.99
CA LEU A 27 7.12 1.78 6.21
C LEU A 27 7.22 1.35 7.68
N GLU A 28 7.15 2.29 8.61
CA GLU A 28 7.19 2.04 10.05
C GLU A 28 6.09 1.08 10.48
N GLN A 29 4.86 1.32 10.07
CA GLN A 29 3.71 0.47 10.41
C GLN A 29 3.84 -0.96 9.88
N ILE A 30 4.36 -1.16 8.68
CA ILE A 30 4.63 -2.50 8.14
C ILE A 30 5.78 -3.16 8.89
N ASN A 31 6.83 -2.43 9.22
CA ASN A 31 7.98 -2.95 9.94
C ASN A 31 7.67 -3.32 11.41
N GLU A 32 6.77 -2.60 12.07
CA GLU A 32 6.25 -2.98 13.40
C GLU A 32 5.63 -4.39 13.37
N ILE A 33 4.83 -4.69 12.35
CA ILE A 33 4.22 -6.01 12.18
C ILE A 33 5.29 -7.07 11.89
N ARG A 34 6.19 -6.79 10.97
CA ARG A 34 7.25 -7.74 10.57
C ARG A 34 8.16 -8.09 11.74
N THR A 35 8.59 -7.12 12.51
CA THR A 35 9.51 -7.33 13.63
C THR A 35 8.85 -7.92 14.89
N ALA A 36 7.53 -7.79 15.04
CA ALA A 36 6.76 -8.42 16.10
C ALA A 36 6.34 -9.87 15.77
N GLY A 37 6.19 -10.18 14.47
CA GLY A 37 5.46 -11.37 14.05
C GLY A 37 3.95 -11.18 14.15
N CYS A 38 3.19 -12.00 13.45
CA CYS A 38 1.72 -11.97 13.49
C CYS A 38 1.12 -13.32 13.10
N THR A 39 -0.22 -13.41 13.11
CA THR A 39 -0.93 -14.57 12.59
C THR A 39 -1.58 -14.21 11.27
N CYS A 40 -1.25 -14.96 10.21
CA CYS A 40 -1.85 -14.83 8.89
C CYS A 40 -2.86 -15.97 8.67
N GLY A 41 -4.15 -15.66 8.71
CA GLY A 41 -5.17 -16.70 8.73
C GLY A 41 -5.04 -17.60 9.95
N GLN A 42 -4.67 -18.86 9.75
CA GLN A 42 -4.40 -19.82 10.83
C GLN A 42 -2.89 -20.06 11.07
N GLN A 43 -2.03 -19.44 10.27
CA GLN A 43 -0.59 -19.65 10.34
C GLN A 43 0.09 -18.59 11.21
N ASN A 44 0.86 -19.06 12.21
CA ASN A 44 1.71 -18.18 12.99
C ASN A 44 2.97 -17.84 12.19
N MET A 45 3.16 -16.53 11.91
CA MET A 45 4.33 -15.99 11.20
C MET A 45 5.32 -15.42 12.21
N PRO A 46 6.53 -15.99 12.31
CA PRO A 46 7.55 -15.46 13.21
C PRO A 46 8.02 -14.07 12.78
N ALA A 47 8.66 -13.34 13.70
CA ALA A 47 9.33 -12.09 13.39
C ALA A 47 10.33 -12.26 12.23
N VAL A 48 10.34 -11.27 11.34
CA VAL A 48 11.24 -11.20 10.17
C VAL A 48 11.92 -9.82 10.11
N PRO A 49 13.07 -9.68 9.41
CA PRO A 49 13.78 -8.42 9.34
C PRO A 49 12.92 -7.28 8.76
N PRO A 50 13.13 -6.02 9.20
CA PRO A 50 12.43 -4.87 8.65
C PRO A 50 12.83 -4.65 7.18
N LEU A 51 11.91 -4.02 6.43
CA LEU A 51 12.12 -3.58 5.06
C LEU A 51 12.69 -2.16 5.03
N SER A 52 13.35 -1.81 3.93
CA SER A 52 13.63 -0.42 3.57
C SER A 52 12.68 0.06 2.47
N TRP A 53 12.54 1.41 2.36
CA TRP A 53 11.73 2.00 1.30
C TRP A 53 12.50 2.06 -0.01
N SER A 54 11.91 1.55 -1.08
CA SER A 54 12.48 1.61 -2.43
C SER A 54 11.66 2.54 -3.33
N ARG A 55 12.31 3.59 -3.86
CA ARG A 55 11.67 4.50 -4.82
C ARG A 55 11.33 3.79 -6.14
N ALA A 56 12.10 2.79 -6.53
CA ALA A 56 11.82 2.01 -7.73
C ALA A 56 10.54 1.19 -7.57
N LEU A 57 10.37 0.52 -6.41
CA LEU A 57 9.16 -0.23 -6.09
C LEU A 57 7.94 0.70 -5.95
N GLU A 58 8.08 1.84 -5.28
CA GLU A 58 7.03 2.86 -5.20
C GLU A 58 6.61 3.36 -6.59
N HIS A 59 7.58 3.65 -7.45
CA HIS A 59 7.30 4.12 -8.81
C HIS A 59 6.56 3.06 -9.64
N SER A 60 7.00 1.81 -9.57
CA SER A 60 6.31 0.68 -10.22
C SER A 60 4.88 0.52 -9.70
N ALA A 61 4.69 0.54 -8.38
CA ALA A 61 3.39 0.47 -7.73
C ALA A 61 2.47 1.61 -8.20
N LYS A 62 2.98 2.84 -8.27
CA LYS A 62 2.23 4.02 -8.75
C LYS A 62 1.81 3.89 -10.21
N ARG A 63 2.70 3.39 -11.07
CA ARG A 63 2.37 3.16 -12.49
C ARG A 63 1.25 2.14 -12.64
N HIS A 64 1.31 1.02 -11.89
CA HIS A 64 0.29 -0.01 -11.95
C HIS A 64 -1.06 0.47 -11.38
N ALA A 65 -1.07 1.15 -10.23
CA ALA A 65 -2.29 1.76 -9.68
C ALA A 65 -2.93 2.77 -10.65
N LYS A 66 -2.10 3.57 -11.33
CA LYS A 66 -2.55 4.52 -12.36
C LYS A 66 -3.13 3.81 -13.58
N ASP A 67 -2.53 2.71 -14.01
CA ASP A 67 -3.01 1.89 -15.13
C ASP A 67 -4.38 1.28 -14.81
N MET A 68 -4.52 0.65 -13.63
CA MET A 68 -5.80 0.12 -13.16
C MET A 68 -6.89 1.20 -13.12
N LYS A 69 -6.58 2.38 -12.57
CA LYS A 69 -7.52 3.51 -12.54
C LYS A 69 -7.90 3.97 -13.93
N ARG A 70 -6.92 4.18 -14.81
CA ARG A 70 -7.14 4.74 -16.17
C ARG A 70 -8.01 3.83 -17.03
N HIS A 71 -7.84 2.52 -16.88
CA HIS A 71 -8.50 1.52 -17.73
C HIS A 71 -9.63 0.77 -17.02
N ASN A 72 -9.95 1.18 -15.77
CA ASN A 72 -11.04 0.63 -14.96
C ASN A 72 -11.01 -0.90 -14.86
N TYR A 73 -9.90 -1.46 -14.38
CA TYR A 73 -9.74 -2.89 -14.10
C TYR A 73 -9.04 -3.10 -12.76
N PHE A 74 -9.06 -4.34 -12.26
CA PHE A 74 -8.37 -4.75 -11.03
C PHE A 74 -7.71 -6.11 -11.26
N SER A 75 -6.38 -6.13 -11.34
CA SER A 75 -5.60 -7.34 -11.64
C SER A 75 -4.13 -7.15 -11.26
N HIS A 76 -3.45 -8.25 -10.94
CA HIS A 76 -1.99 -8.29 -10.81
C HIS A 76 -1.26 -8.09 -12.15
N TYR A 77 -1.91 -8.35 -13.25
CA TYR A 77 -1.37 -8.12 -14.60
C TYR A 77 -1.82 -6.77 -15.12
N SER A 78 -0.88 -6.03 -15.71
CA SER A 78 -1.18 -4.79 -16.42
C SER A 78 -2.05 -5.08 -17.66
N ARG A 79 -2.70 -4.06 -18.19
CA ARG A 79 -3.57 -4.19 -19.36
C ARG A 79 -2.84 -4.79 -20.59
N ASP A 80 -1.55 -4.52 -20.72
CA ASP A 80 -0.67 -5.06 -21.76
C ASP A 80 -0.13 -6.48 -21.44
N GLY A 81 -0.62 -7.11 -20.36
CA GLY A 81 -0.25 -8.45 -19.93
C GLY A 81 1.00 -8.54 -19.06
N LYS A 82 1.64 -7.43 -18.71
CA LYS A 82 2.86 -7.43 -17.89
C LYS A 82 2.59 -7.83 -16.45
N SER A 83 3.39 -8.76 -15.95
CA SER A 83 3.47 -9.12 -14.53
C SER A 83 4.20 -8.04 -13.70
N VAL A 84 4.23 -8.19 -12.38
CA VAL A 84 5.06 -7.34 -11.51
C VAL A 84 6.55 -7.42 -11.88
N GLY A 85 7.04 -8.62 -12.25
CA GLY A 85 8.41 -8.82 -12.73
C GLY A 85 8.71 -8.01 -13.98
N ASP A 86 7.88 -8.12 -15.00
CA ASP A 86 8.05 -7.38 -16.26
C ASP A 86 8.05 -5.87 -16.02
N ARG A 87 7.17 -5.37 -15.12
CA ARG A 87 7.12 -3.94 -14.78
C ARG A 87 8.37 -3.45 -14.05
N LEU A 88 8.99 -4.30 -13.23
CA LEU A 88 10.23 -4.00 -12.51
C LEU A 88 11.46 -4.09 -13.43
N ASP A 89 11.48 -5.07 -14.35
CA ASP A 89 12.51 -5.18 -15.40
C ASP A 89 12.55 -3.94 -16.29
N ASP A 90 11.39 -3.42 -16.68
CA ASP A 90 11.26 -2.16 -17.44
C ASP A 90 11.88 -0.93 -16.71
N LEU A 91 12.00 -1.00 -15.38
CA LEU A 91 12.62 0.05 -14.56
C LEU A 91 14.09 -0.23 -14.23
N GLY A 92 14.63 -1.36 -14.69
CA GLY A 92 16.00 -1.78 -14.38
C GLY A 92 16.19 -2.19 -12.91
N TYR A 93 15.12 -2.60 -12.22
CA TYR A 93 15.20 -3.15 -10.86
C TYR A 93 15.68 -4.60 -10.94
N ASN A 94 16.96 -4.84 -10.68
CA ASN A 94 17.59 -6.17 -10.77
C ASN A 94 17.24 -7.03 -9.55
N TRP A 95 16.09 -7.65 -9.58
CA TRP A 95 15.51 -8.38 -8.45
C TRP A 95 15.93 -9.84 -8.36
N ARG A 96 15.99 -10.34 -7.13
CA ARG A 96 16.08 -11.76 -6.78
C ARG A 96 14.72 -12.33 -6.38
N HIS A 97 13.98 -11.58 -5.54
CA HIS A 97 12.62 -11.90 -5.12
C HIS A 97 11.74 -10.67 -5.32
N ILE A 98 10.51 -10.89 -5.70
CA ILE A 98 9.50 -9.84 -5.86
C ILE A 98 8.15 -10.33 -5.39
N GLY A 99 7.28 -9.39 -5.03
CA GLY A 99 5.90 -9.68 -4.66
C GLY A 99 5.02 -8.45 -4.78
N GLU A 100 3.72 -8.68 -4.77
CA GLU A 100 2.74 -7.63 -4.92
C GLU A 100 1.50 -7.89 -4.06
N ASN A 101 1.04 -6.87 -3.35
CA ASN A 101 -0.31 -6.80 -2.80
C ASN A 101 -1.06 -5.69 -3.52
N ILE A 102 -2.31 -5.95 -3.91
CA ILE A 102 -3.21 -4.94 -4.47
C ILE A 102 -4.51 -4.89 -3.68
N ALA A 103 -5.14 -3.72 -3.65
CA ALA A 103 -6.45 -3.52 -3.04
C ALA A 103 -7.20 -2.38 -3.73
N SER A 104 -8.52 -2.35 -3.58
CA SER A 104 -9.37 -1.34 -4.20
C SER A 104 -10.55 -1.01 -3.29
N GLY A 105 -10.81 0.29 -3.10
CA GLY A 105 -11.96 0.79 -2.35
C GLY A 105 -11.61 1.40 -0.99
N GLN A 106 -10.43 1.11 -0.44
CA GLN A 106 -10.00 1.66 0.85
C GLN A 106 -9.69 3.16 0.71
N VAL A 107 -10.16 3.95 1.68
CA VAL A 107 -10.01 5.42 1.62
C VAL A 107 -8.67 5.89 2.21
N ASN A 108 -8.05 5.10 3.09
CA ASN A 108 -6.78 5.45 3.74
C ASN A 108 -5.89 4.23 3.97
N PHE A 109 -4.63 4.49 4.38
CA PHE A 109 -3.63 3.45 4.60
C PHE A 109 -4.00 2.48 5.73
N GLN A 110 -4.66 2.96 6.79
CA GLN A 110 -5.06 2.10 7.90
C GLN A 110 -6.01 1.00 7.43
N GLN A 111 -7.02 1.35 6.64
CA GLN A 111 -7.99 0.38 6.10
C GLN A 111 -7.31 -0.64 5.18
N VAL A 112 -6.49 -0.20 4.23
CA VAL A 112 -5.84 -1.14 3.29
C VAL A 112 -4.86 -2.07 4.02
N LYS A 113 -4.14 -1.57 5.03
CA LYS A 113 -3.25 -2.39 5.87
C LYS A 113 -4.03 -3.47 6.62
N GLU A 114 -5.15 -3.10 7.24
CA GLU A 114 -6.03 -4.05 7.95
C GLU A 114 -6.61 -5.11 7.00
N ASP A 115 -7.06 -4.72 5.82
CA ASP A 115 -7.58 -5.65 4.81
C ASP A 115 -6.50 -6.61 4.32
N TRP A 116 -5.27 -6.14 4.06
CA TRP A 116 -4.16 -7.02 3.69
C TRP A 116 -3.80 -7.98 4.83
N LEU A 117 -3.80 -7.52 6.08
CA LEU A 117 -3.48 -8.38 7.22
C LEU A 117 -4.58 -9.42 7.50
N SER A 118 -5.83 -9.13 7.21
CA SER A 118 -6.94 -10.06 7.36
C SER A 118 -7.04 -11.11 6.25
N SER A 119 -6.35 -10.91 5.13
CA SER A 119 -6.23 -11.85 4.02
C SER A 119 -4.97 -12.69 4.19
N GLN A 120 -5.09 -14.01 4.27
CA GLN A 120 -3.95 -14.89 4.52
C GLN A 120 -2.81 -14.66 3.51
N SER A 121 -3.08 -14.65 2.22
CA SER A 121 -2.06 -14.52 1.18
C SER A 121 -1.36 -13.14 1.20
N HIS A 122 -2.12 -12.06 1.42
CA HIS A 122 -1.53 -10.71 1.51
C HIS A 122 -0.71 -10.53 2.79
N CYS A 123 -1.17 -11.10 3.90
CA CYS A 123 -0.45 -11.10 5.17
C CYS A 123 0.86 -11.90 5.06
N GLU A 124 0.82 -13.10 4.46
CA GLU A 124 2.03 -13.91 4.20
C GLU A 124 3.03 -13.15 3.30
N MET A 125 2.56 -12.38 2.32
CA MET A 125 3.44 -11.53 1.50
C MET A 125 4.10 -10.45 2.34
N ILE A 126 3.37 -9.76 3.23
CA ILE A 126 3.94 -8.76 4.16
C ILE A 126 5.01 -9.41 5.06
N MET A 127 4.78 -10.65 5.48
CA MET A 127 5.67 -11.40 6.38
C MET A 127 6.75 -12.23 5.67
N ASN A 128 6.88 -12.11 4.34
CA ASN A 128 7.87 -12.90 3.60
C ASN A 128 9.29 -12.44 3.94
N ALA A 129 10.09 -13.38 4.51
CA ALA A 129 11.45 -13.13 4.95
C ALA A 129 12.44 -12.85 3.82
N ASN A 130 12.11 -13.25 2.57
CA ASN A 130 12.95 -13.00 1.41
C ASN A 130 12.88 -11.56 0.89
N MET A 131 11.91 -10.78 1.34
CA MET A 131 11.75 -9.38 0.95
C MET A 131 12.60 -8.47 1.83
N GLN A 132 13.29 -7.51 1.21
CA GLN A 132 14.19 -6.56 1.86
C GLN A 132 13.74 -5.11 1.66
N GLU A 133 12.97 -4.85 0.62
CA GLU A 133 12.48 -3.53 0.25
C GLU A 133 11.00 -3.54 -0.06
N MET A 134 10.35 -2.38 0.10
CA MET A 134 8.97 -2.17 -0.33
C MET A 134 8.73 -0.77 -0.88
N GLY A 135 7.64 -0.62 -1.61
CA GLY A 135 7.06 0.66 -2.00
C GLY A 135 5.56 0.54 -2.11
N ILE A 136 4.82 1.54 -1.65
CA ILE A 136 3.36 1.60 -1.71
C ILE A 136 2.93 2.85 -2.47
N SER A 137 1.88 2.73 -3.28
CA SER A 137 1.22 3.86 -3.90
C SER A 137 -0.29 3.69 -3.93
N GLN A 138 -0.97 4.83 -3.79
CA GLN A 138 -2.42 4.96 -3.96
C GLN A 138 -2.70 5.89 -5.15
N VAL A 139 -3.57 5.46 -6.06
CA VAL A 139 -4.09 6.33 -7.15
C VAL A 139 -5.61 6.16 -7.22
N GLY A 140 -6.34 7.17 -6.78
CA GLY A 140 -7.78 7.07 -6.56
C GLY A 140 -8.06 6.07 -5.43
N HIS A 141 -8.88 5.07 -5.72
CA HIS A 141 -9.20 3.99 -4.77
C HIS A 141 -8.34 2.72 -4.96
N PHE A 142 -7.35 2.73 -5.87
CA PHE A 142 -6.45 1.61 -6.09
C PHE A 142 -5.18 1.75 -5.26
N TRP A 143 -4.86 0.69 -4.53
CA TRP A 143 -3.65 0.53 -3.72
C TRP A 143 -2.77 -0.55 -4.30
N VAL A 144 -1.49 -0.29 -4.40
CA VAL A 144 -0.48 -1.26 -4.84
C VAL A 144 0.70 -1.18 -3.88
N GLN A 145 1.11 -2.34 -3.37
CA GLN A 145 2.33 -2.51 -2.58
C GLN A 145 3.23 -3.49 -3.33
N HIS A 146 4.42 -3.04 -3.70
CA HIS A 146 5.46 -3.88 -4.26
C HIS A 146 6.50 -4.20 -3.21
N PHE A 147 7.00 -5.42 -3.26
CA PHE A 147 8.10 -5.91 -2.45
C PHE A 147 9.22 -6.41 -3.36
N GLY A 148 10.46 -6.35 -2.86
CA GLY A 148 11.59 -6.87 -3.57
C GLY A 148 12.80 -7.13 -2.69
N SER A 149 13.72 -7.89 -3.26
CA SER A 149 15.13 -7.95 -2.86
C SER A 149 15.99 -7.95 -4.11
N LEU A 150 17.13 -7.25 -4.05
CA LEU A 150 18.04 -7.15 -5.17
C LEU A 150 18.92 -8.41 -5.30
N MET A 151 19.37 -8.71 -6.54
CA MET A 151 20.46 -9.65 -6.75
C MET A 151 21.72 -9.14 -6.05
N GLU A 152 22.39 -9.99 -5.31
CA GLU A 152 23.75 -9.73 -4.81
C GLU A 152 24.73 -9.82 -5.98
N HIS A 153 25.66 -8.87 -6.04
CA HIS A 153 26.75 -8.84 -7.04
C HIS A 153 27.95 -9.60 -6.53
#